data_fab2690c25ac7a374e1626de703b99b1
#
_entry.id   fab2690c25ac7a374e1626de703b99b1
#
_cell.length_a   1.000
_cell.length_b   1.000
_cell.length_c   1.000
_cell.angle_alpha   90.00
_cell.angle_beta   90.00
_cell.angle_gamma   90.00
#
_symmetry.space_group_name_H-M   'P 1'
#
loop_
_entity.id
_entity.type
_entity.pdbx_description
1 polymer ?
#
loop_
_entity_poly.entity_id
_entity_poly.type
_entity_poly.pdbx_seq_one_letter_code
_entity_poly.pdbx_strand_id
1 'polypeptide(L)'
;MQDKIPPTSREKQRLLFRVKRICGQFAAVGQALESGDECADILMLLSAIRGGVKGLMAEILEDHLRLHIMTPEKSNDSPEEIAEDLIGLIRSYLK
;
A
#
# COMPACT_ATOMS: atom_id res chain seq x y z
N MET A 1 -12.69 -4.76 -13.86
CA MET A 1 -11.28 -4.35 -13.85
C MET A 1 -10.93 -3.39 -14.97
N GLN A 2 -11.48 -3.63 -16.13
CA GLN A 2 -11.09 -2.86 -17.31
C GLN A 2 -11.51 -1.41 -17.25
N ASP A 3 -12.60 -1.16 -16.54
CA ASP A 3 -13.15 0.18 -16.45
C ASP A 3 -12.45 1.04 -15.41
N LYS A 4 -11.52 0.48 -14.68
CA LYS A 4 -10.78 1.25 -13.68
C LYS A 4 -9.66 2.01 -14.32
N ILE A 5 -9.32 3.15 -13.72
CA ILE A 5 -8.19 3.95 -14.16
C ILE A 5 -6.92 3.33 -13.60
N PRO A 6 -6.07 2.76 -14.43
CA PRO A 6 -4.86 2.12 -13.92
C PRO A 6 -3.80 3.16 -13.59
N PRO A 7 -2.88 2.84 -12.69
CA PRO A 7 -1.72 3.67 -12.48
C PRO A 7 -0.85 3.68 -13.73
N THR A 8 0.01 4.68 -13.85
CA THR A 8 0.95 4.72 -14.95
C THR A 8 1.91 3.54 -14.85
N SER A 9 2.59 3.26 -15.97
CA SER A 9 3.54 2.16 -16.00
C SER A 9 4.62 2.33 -14.93
N ARG A 10 5.12 3.55 -14.75
CA ARG A 10 6.14 3.83 -13.76
C ARG A 10 5.60 3.65 -12.35
N GLU A 11 4.42 4.15 -12.09
CA GLU A 11 3.79 4.01 -10.78
C GLU A 11 3.53 2.55 -10.44
N LYS A 12 3.06 1.80 -11.41
CA LYS A 12 2.81 0.38 -11.21
C LYS A 12 4.09 -0.35 -10.85
N GLN A 13 5.18 -0.06 -11.57
CA GLN A 13 6.45 -0.72 -11.29
C GLN A 13 6.97 -0.37 -9.92
N ARG A 14 6.81 0.89 -9.49
CA ARG A 14 7.25 1.28 -8.17
C ARG A 14 6.47 0.54 -7.09
N LEU A 15 5.17 0.41 -7.26
CA LEU A 15 4.35 -0.30 -6.30
C LEU A 15 4.71 -1.78 -6.26
N LEU A 16 4.94 -2.38 -7.44
CA LEU A 16 5.34 -3.79 -7.50
C LEU A 16 6.68 -4.02 -6.83
N PHE A 17 7.60 -3.07 -6.98
CA PHE A 17 8.90 -3.18 -6.32
C PHE A 17 8.73 -3.18 -4.81
N ARG A 18 7.86 -2.32 -4.29
CA ARG A 18 7.58 -2.31 -2.86
C ARG A 18 6.96 -3.63 -2.39
N VAL A 19 6.05 -4.18 -3.18
CA VAL A 19 5.45 -5.47 -2.85
C VAL A 19 6.52 -6.54 -2.78
N LYS A 20 7.43 -6.58 -3.74
CA LYS A 20 8.49 -7.57 -3.74
C LYS A 20 9.38 -7.45 -2.51
N ARG A 21 9.67 -6.22 -2.10
CA ARG A 21 10.45 -6.01 -0.88
C ARG A 21 9.75 -6.59 0.34
N ILE A 22 8.46 -6.34 0.45
CA ILE A 22 7.69 -6.84 1.58
C ILE A 22 7.64 -8.36 1.55
N CYS A 23 7.49 -8.95 0.38
CA CYS A 23 7.51 -10.41 0.26
C CYS A 23 8.86 -10.98 0.70
N GLY A 24 9.95 -10.32 0.34
CA GLY A 24 11.27 -10.75 0.79
C GLY A 24 11.42 -10.65 2.30
N GLN A 25 10.86 -9.62 2.89
CA GLN A 25 10.87 -9.47 4.33
C GLN A 25 10.08 -10.58 5.02
N PHE A 26 8.94 -10.95 4.45
CA PHE A 26 8.18 -12.08 4.99
C PHE A 26 8.95 -13.38 4.89
N ALA A 27 9.66 -13.59 3.79
CA ALA A 27 10.50 -14.78 3.67
C ALA A 27 11.56 -14.81 4.78
N ALA A 28 12.11 -13.65 5.12
CA ALA A 28 13.07 -13.57 6.21
C ALA A 28 12.45 -13.95 7.55
N VAL A 29 11.18 -13.57 7.77
CA VAL A 29 10.48 -13.97 8.99
C VAL A 29 10.36 -15.49 9.06
N GLY A 30 10.00 -16.12 7.93
CA GLY A 30 9.92 -17.57 7.89
C GLY A 30 11.23 -18.24 8.24
N GLN A 31 12.33 -17.74 7.67
CA GLN A 31 13.65 -18.27 7.96
C GLN A 31 14.03 -18.07 9.42
N ALA A 32 13.71 -16.90 9.97
CA ALA A 32 14.03 -16.62 11.37
C ALA A 32 13.29 -17.57 12.31
N LEU A 33 12.03 -17.88 11.98
CA LEU A 33 11.26 -18.83 12.76
C LEU A 33 11.88 -20.23 12.68
N GLU A 34 12.26 -20.65 11.48
CA GLU A 34 12.87 -21.97 11.31
C GLU A 34 14.21 -22.07 12.01
N SER A 35 14.96 -20.99 12.01
CA SER A 35 16.27 -20.97 12.63
C SER A 35 16.21 -20.82 14.14
N GLY A 36 15.04 -20.55 14.69
CA GLY A 36 14.92 -20.37 16.13
C GLY A 36 15.48 -19.06 16.60
N ASP A 37 15.41 -18.02 15.77
CA ASP A 37 15.89 -16.71 16.16
C ASP A 37 15.09 -16.19 17.36
N GLU A 38 15.68 -15.22 18.05
CA GLU A 38 15.04 -14.67 19.22
C GLU A 38 13.79 -13.92 18.87
N CYS A 39 12.82 -13.96 19.80
CA CYS A 39 11.54 -13.32 19.61
C CYS A 39 11.69 -11.84 19.28
N ALA A 40 12.62 -11.14 19.92
CA ALA A 40 12.83 -9.72 19.68
C ALA A 40 13.23 -9.46 18.23
N ASP A 41 14.08 -10.31 17.68
CA ASP A 41 14.52 -10.13 16.31
C ASP A 41 13.37 -10.36 15.33
N ILE A 42 12.55 -11.36 15.58
CA ILE A 42 11.40 -11.64 14.73
C ILE A 42 10.39 -10.49 14.79
N LEU A 43 10.17 -9.94 15.97
CA LEU A 43 9.27 -8.80 16.11
C LEU A 43 9.80 -7.57 15.40
N MET A 44 11.11 -7.37 15.40
CA MET A 44 11.70 -6.27 14.64
C MET A 44 11.44 -6.42 13.14
N LEU A 45 11.58 -7.63 12.61
CA LEU A 45 11.28 -7.88 11.22
C LEU A 45 9.81 -7.56 10.91
N LEU A 46 8.92 -8.01 11.77
CA LEU A 46 7.49 -7.77 11.57
C LEU A 46 7.16 -6.28 11.67
N SER A 47 7.81 -5.55 12.55
CA SER A 47 7.61 -4.11 12.65
C SER A 47 8.01 -3.40 11.37
N ALA A 48 9.12 -3.83 10.77
CA ALA A 48 9.56 -3.25 9.50
C ALA A 48 8.54 -3.55 8.41
N ILE A 49 8.01 -4.77 8.38
CA ILE A 49 7.01 -5.15 7.40
C ILE A 49 5.75 -4.30 7.58
N ARG A 50 5.31 -4.11 8.82
CA ARG A 50 4.14 -3.29 9.09
C ARG A 50 4.33 -1.88 8.55
N GLY A 51 5.51 -1.30 8.78
CA GLY A 51 5.80 0.03 8.27
C GLY A 51 5.79 0.06 6.75
N GLY A 52 6.36 -0.96 6.12
CA GLY A 52 6.35 -1.06 4.67
C GLY A 52 4.96 -1.17 4.09
N VAL A 53 4.10 -1.96 4.75
CA VAL A 53 2.71 -2.10 4.30
C VAL A 53 1.96 -0.77 4.44
N LYS A 54 2.15 -0.08 5.56
CA LYS A 54 1.50 1.22 5.74
C LYS A 54 1.94 2.20 4.66
N GLY A 55 3.23 2.21 4.34
CA GLY A 55 3.74 3.08 3.28
C GLY A 55 3.15 2.72 1.92
N LEU A 56 3.02 1.43 1.65
CA LEU A 56 2.41 0.98 0.40
C LEU A 56 0.96 1.43 0.32
N MET A 57 0.21 1.28 1.40
CA MET A 57 -1.18 1.71 1.44
C MET A 57 -1.31 3.20 1.20
N ALA A 58 -0.45 4.00 1.82
CA ALA A 58 -0.48 5.44 1.65
C ALA A 58 -0.18 5.81 0.19
N GLU A 59 0.77 5.15 -0.41
CA GLU A 59 1.13 5.45 -1.79
C GLU A 59 0.00 5.07 -2.75
N ILE A 60 -0.66 3.95 -2.52
CA ILE A 60 -1.79 3.55 -3.33
C ILE A 60 -2.92 4.57 -3.22
N LEU A 61 -3.18 5.04 -2.00
CA LEU A 61 -4.21 6.06 -1.81
C LEU A 61 -3.86 7.37 -2.51
N GLU A 62 -2.60 7.77 -2.44
CA GLU A 62 -2.14 8.97 -3.12
C GLU A 62 -2.33 8.85 -4.62
N ASP A 63 -1.94 7.72 -5.18
CA ASP A 63 -2.08 7.51 -6.61
C ASP A 63 -3.54 7.52 -7.02
N HIS A 64 -4.39 6.91 -6.21
CA HIS A 64 -5.82 6.89 -6.49
C HIS A 64 -6.41 8.31 -6.49
N LEU A 65 -6.03 9.11 -5.51
CA LEU A 65 -6.49 10.49 -5.44
C LEU A 65 -6.01 11.30 -6.63
N ARG A 66 -4.74 11.10 -6.99
CA ARG A 66 -4.17 11.83 -8.11
C ARG A 66 -4.89 11.50 -9.41
N LEU A 67 -5.22 10.24 -9.61
CA LEU A 67 -5.96 9.84 -10.80
C LEU A 67 -7.34 10.47 -10.85
N HIS A 68 -8.02 10.53 -9.73
CA HIS A 68 -9.34 11.16 -9.69
C HIS A 68 -9.26 12.65 -10.00
N ILE A 69 -8.21 13.31 -9.53
CA ILE A 69 -8.05 14.73 -9.80
C ILE A 69 -7.68 14.99 -11.24
N MET A 70 -6.79 14.16 -11.80
CA MET A 70 -6.26 14.40 -13.13
C MET A 70 -7.18 13.88 -14.22
N THR A 71 -8.10 12.98 -13.92
CA THR A 71 -9.04 12.48 -14.90
C THR A 71 -10.45 12.49 -14.35
N PRO A 72 -10.97 13.68 -14.01
CA PRO A 72 -12.28 13.75 -13.36
C PRO A 72 -13.43 13.24 -14.22
N GLU A 73 -13.28 13.29 -15.53
CA GLU A 73 -14.33 12.81 -16.42
C GLU A 73 -14.53 11.29 -16.33
N LYS A 74 -13.58 10.59 -15.75
CA LYS A 74 -13.68 9.14 -15.58
C LYS A 74 -14.19 8.74 -14.22
N SER A 75 -14.49 9.70 -13.39
CA SER A 75 -15.04 9.48 -12.08
C SER A 75 -16.47 10.00 -12.03
N ASN A 76 -17.37 9.21 -11.46
CA ASN A 76 -18.75 9.63 -11.29
C ASN A 76 -18.97 10.31 -9.95
N ASP A 77 -17.96 10.36 -9.12
CA ASP A 77 -18.08 10.91 -7.78
C ASP A 77 -17.80 12.39 -7.78
N SER A 78 -18.49 13.12 -6.94
CA SER A 78 -18.19 14.52 -6.70
C SER A 78 -16.88 14.64 -5.92
N PRO A 79 -16.21 15.79 -5.97
CA PRO A 79 -15.01 15.97 -5.16
C PRO A 79 -15.24 15.73 -3.66
N GLU A 80 -16.40 16.09 -3.16
CA GLU A 80 -16.72 15.85 -1.74
C GLU A 80 -16.79 14.36 -1.44
N GLU A 81 -17.42 13.60 -2.32
CA GLU A 81 -17.53 12.16 -2.14
C GLU A 81 -16.15 11.49 -2.16
N ILE A 82 -15.30 11.91 -3.09
CA ILE A 82 -13.96 11.37 -3.18
C ILE A 82 -13.19 11.67 -1.90
N ALA A 83 -13.28 12.89 -1.42
CA ALA A 83 -12.58 13.29 -0.21
C ALA A 83 -13.06 12.49 0.99
N GLU A 84 -14.37 12.31 1.13
CA GLU A 84 -14.91 11.57 2.27
C GLU A 84 -14.52 10.10 2.21
N ASP A 85 -14.54 9.52 1.03
CA ASP A 85 -14.10 8.13 0.88
C ASP A 85 -12.65 7.96 1.29
N LEU A 86 -11.80 8.88 0.85
CA LEU A 86 -10.38 8.81 1.19
C LEU A 86 -10.14 9.00 2.67
N ILE A 87 -10.84 9.95 3.28
CA ILE A 87 -10.70 10.17 4.72
C ILE A 87 -11.12 8.92 5.47
N GLY A 88 -12.22 8.29 5.05
CA GLY A 88 -12.67 7.06 5.68
C GLY A 88 -11.64 5.94 5.57
N LEU A 89 -11.03 5.81 4.39
CA LEU A 89 -10.00 4.79 4.19
C LEU A 89 -8.77 5.07 5.05
N ILE A 90 -8.35 6.32 5.13
CA ILE A 90 -7.20 6.69 5.94
C ILE A 90 -7.46 6.37 7.39
N ARG A 91 -8.63 6.72 7.90
CA ARG A 91 -8.98 6.45 9.29
C ARG A 91 -9.05 4.97 9.58
N SER A 92 -9.52 4.18 8.62
CA SER A 92 -9.69 2.74 8.83
C SER A 92 -8.38 1.97 8.73
N TYR A 93 -7.49 2.36 7.82
CA TYR A 93 -6.37 1.50 7.48
C TYR A 93 -5.01 2.10 7.78
N LEU A 94 -4.91 3.41 8.02
CA LEU A 94 -3.60 4.05 8.20
C LEU A 94 -3.45 4.69 9.58
N LYS A 95 -4.14 4.19 10.55
CA LYS A 95 -4.03 4.71 11.92
C LYS A 95 -2.63 4.58 12.46
#